data_28bc3dfd826e5ce1f5088b0665827eee
#
_entry.id   28bc3dfd826e5ce1f5088b0665827eee
#
_cell.length_a   1.000
_cell.length_b   1.000
_cell.length_c   1.000
_cell.angle_alpha   90.00
_cell.angle_beta   90.00
_cell.angle_gamma   90.00
#
_symmetry.space_group_name_H-M   'P 1'
#
loop_
_entity.id
_entity.type
_entity.pdbx_description
1 polymer ?
#
loop_
_entity_poly.entity_id
_entity_poly.type
_entity_poly.pdbx_seq_one_letter_code
_entity_poly.pdbx_strand_id
1 'polypeptide(L)'
;MKSLIEQIIRLRNPAFRFDTAIDTRILIQFIGMQTAAVLRGLKVLLKGKNPKGILLGKNSKWIVSSRITFGRFLKLGDNVTLSGLGTKGLSMGDNVGIGSHSQVVVSTSLHDLGKGIKIGNNVGIGEFAYLGGAGGLEIGDDCIIGQYLSCHPENHNYEDLDILIRLQGVHRKGIKIEANCWIGSKVTILD
;
A
#
# COMPACT_ATOMS: atom_id res chain seq x y z
N MET A 1 -22.18 10.20 -21.49
CA MET A 1 -21.61 9.19 -20.57
C MET A 1 -20.13 9.45 -20.28
N LYS A 2 -19.22 9.47 -21.30
CA LYS A 2 -17.77 9.77 -21.09
C LYS A 2 -17.56 11.04 -20.25
N SER A 3 -18.20 12.16 -20.58
CA SER A 3 -18.03 13.45 -19.90
C SER A 3 -18.38 13.40 -18.40
N LEU A 4 -19.50 12.75 -18.04
CA LEU A 4 -19.90 12.62 -16.65
C LEU A 4 -18.90 11.78 -15.83
N ILE A 5 -18.41 10.67 -16.41
CA ILE A 5 -17.44 9.80 -15.76
C ILE A 5 -16.08 10.53 -15.60
N GLU A 6 -15.68 11.27 -16.62
CA GLU A 6 -14.48 12.10 -16.58
C GLU A 6 -14.56 13.14 -15.46
N GLN A 7 -15.70 13.80 -15.26
CA GLN A 7 -15.91 14.73 -14.15
C GLN A 7 -15.76 14.02 -12.78
N ILE A 8 -16.32 12.81 -12.63
CA ILE A 8 -16.16 12.04 -11.39
C ILE A 8 -14.70 11.66 -11.14
N ILE A 9 -13.96 11.22 -12.18
CA ILE A 9 -12.55 10.88 -12.05
C ILE A 9 -11.71 12.12 -11.73
N ARG A 10 -12.06 13.28 -12.24
CA ARG A 10 -11.39 14.55 -11.96
C ARG A 10 -11.48 15.01 -10.51
N LEU A 11 -12.43 14.51 -9.73
CA LEU A 11 -12.45 14.71 -8.26
C LEU A 11 -11.21 14.12 -7.59
N ARG A 12 -10.60 13.11 -8.20
CA ARG A 12 -9.39 12.44 -7.74
C ARG A 12 -8.13 12.87 -8.50
N ASN A 13 -8.25 13.10 -9.80
CA ASN A 13 -7.17 13.51 -10.68
C ASN A 13 -7.65 14.65 -11.58
N PRO A 14 -7.47 15.91 -11.21
CA PRO A 14 -8.00 17.06 -11.97
C PRO A 14 -7.54 17.14 -13.44
N ALA A 15 -6.36 16.62 -13.74
CA ALA A 15 -5.80 16.62 -15.10
C ALA A 15 -6.32 15.46 -15.98
N PHE A 16 -7.15 14.54 -15.41
CA PHE A 16 -7.61 13.36 -16.13
C PHE A 16 -8.43 13.73 -17.36
N ARG A 17 -8.10 13.10 -18.50
CA ARG A 17 -8.90 13.06 -19.73
C ARG A 17 -8.85 11.65 -20.31
N PHE A 18 -9.98 11.19 -20.83
CA PHE A 18 -9.98 9.92 -21.56
C PHE A 18 -9.18 10.06 -22.86
N ASP A 19 -8.38 9.03 -23.14
CA ASP A 19 -7.81 8.84 -24.46
C ASP A 19 -8.93 8.75 -25.51
N THR A 20 -8.67 9.25 -26.72
CA THR A 20 -9.59 9.24 -27.84
C THR A 20 -9.94 7.81 -28.29
N ALA A 21 -9.02 6.86 -28.12
CA ALA A 21 -9.20 5.46 -28.46
C ALA A 21 -10.14 4.69 -27.48
N ILE A 22 -10.51 5.26 -26.34
CA ILE A 22 -11.44 4.63 -25.41
C ILE A 22 -12.86 4.58 -26.02
N ASP A 23 -13.31 3.40 -26.37
CA ASP A 23 -14.67 3.15 -26.86
C ASP A 23 -15.66 2.88 -25.72
N THR A 24 -16.94 2.73 -26.09
CA THR A 24 -18.03 2.48 -25.13
C THR A 24 -17.88 1.12 -24.44
N ARG A 25 -17.34 0.11 -25.11
CA ARG A 25 -17.20 -1.26 -24.53
C ARG A 25 -16.15 -1.28 -23.45
N ILE A 26 -14.97 -0.66 -23.73
CA ILE A 26 -13.90 -0.48 -22.75
C ILE A 26 -14.43 0.27 -21.53
N LEU A 27 -15.20 1.33 -21.76
CA LEU A 27 -15.75 2.15 -20.69
C LEU A 27 -16.73 1.38 -19.81
N ILE A 28 -17.65 0.58 -20.39
CA ILE A 28 -18.60 -0.24 -19.64
C ILE A 28 -17.88 -1.29 -18.80
N GLN A 29 -16.89 -1.99 -19.36
CA GLN A 29 -16.09 -2.96 -18.61
C GLN A 29 -15.36 -2.31 -17.44
N PHE A 30 -14.71 -1.17 -17.69
CA PHE A 30 -14.01 -0.43 -16.66
C PHE A 30 -14.96 0.01 -15.54
N ILE A 31 -16.12 0.56 -15.86
CA ILE A 31 -17.13 0.97 -14.86
C ILE A 31 -17.57 -0.24 -14.04
N GLY A 32 -17.88 -1.38 -14.69
CA GLY A 32 -18.27 -2.59 -14.00
C GLY A 32 -17.22 -3.05 -12.98
N MET A 33 -15.96 -3.04 -13.37
CA MET A 33 -14.84 -3.38 -12.48
C MET A 33 -14.74 -2.42 -11.30
N GLN A 34 -14.82 -1.11 -11.55
CA GLN A 34 -14.73 -0.10 -10.49
C GLN A 34 -15.93 -0.15 -9.55
N THR A 35 -17.14 -0.32 -10.07
CA THR A 35 -18.35 -0.47 -9.26
C THR A 35 -18.24 -1.68 -8.34
N ALA A 36 -17.80 -2.83 -8.87
CA ALA A 36 -17.57 -4.02 -8.05
C ALA A 36 -16.50 -3.78 -6.96
N ALA A 37 -15.43 -3.01 -7.26
CA ALA A 37 -14.41 -2.66 -6.28
C ALA A 37 -14.95 -1.72 -5.19
N VAL A 38 -15.78 -0.74 -5.53
CA VAL A 38 -16.46 0.15 -4.57
C VAL A 38 -17.40 -0.65 -3.68
N LEU A 39 -18.24 -1.53 -4.24
CA LEU A 39 -19.14 -2.37 -3.45
C LEU A 39 -18.38 -3.28 -2.49
N ARG A 40 -17.25 -3.87 -2.93
CA ARG A 40 -16.36 -4.61 -2.01
C ARG A 40 -15.78 -3.70 -0.93
N GLY A 41 -15.49 -2.44 -1.27
CA GLY A 41 -14.99 -1.43 -0.35
C GLY A 41 -15.90 -1.17 0.85
N LEU A 42 -17.22 -1.35 0.71
CA LEU A 42 -18.16 -1.22 1.82
C LEU A 42 -17.91 -2.22 2.95
N LYS A 43 -17.21 -3.34 2.68
CA LYS A 43 -16.83 -4.32 3.71
C LYS A 43 -15.95 -3.76 4.80
N VAL A 44 -15.27 -2.61 4.57
CA VAL A 44 -14.47 -1.97 5.63
C VAL A 44 -15.32 -1.43 6.78
N LEU A 45 -16.63 -1.22 6.56
CA LEU A 45 -17.59 -0.90 7.63
C LEU A 45 -17.63 -1.99 8.70
N LEU A 46 -17.52 -3.26 8.31
CA LEU A 46 -17.46 -4.40 9.24
C LEU A 46 -16.19 -4.38 10.11
N LYS A 47 -15.21 -3.57 9.76
CA LYS A 47 -13.98 -3.32 10.51
C LYS A 47 -14.02 -2.00 11.30
N GLY A 48 -15.20 -1.38 11.41
CA GLY A 48 -15.39 -0.08 12.07
C GLY A 48 -14.73 1.10 11.34
N LYS A 49 -14.55 1.01 10.02
CA LYS A 49 -13.89 2.05 9.23
C LYS A 49 -14.81 2.71 8.22
N ASN A 50 -14.65 4.03 8.05
CA ASN A 50 -15.34 4.77 6.99
C ASN A 50 -14.72 4.39 5.62
N PRO A 51 -15.50 4.02 4.60
CA PRO A 51 -15.01 3.64 3.27
C PRO A 51 -14.24 4.74 2.54
N LYS A 52 -14.60 6.00 2.68
CA LYS A 52 -13.92 7.16 2.07
C LYS A 52 -13.63 7.00 0.57
N GLY A 53 -14.49 6.30 -0.19
CA GLY A 53 -14.30 6.02 -1.60
C GLY A 53 -13.24 4.94 -1.91
N ILE A 54 -12.99 4.01 -1.00
CA ILE A 54 -12.04 2.91 -1.21
C ILE A 54 -12.46 2.02 -2.38
N LEU A 55 -11.49 1.64 -3.20
CA LEU A 55 -11.59 0.64 -4.25
C LEU A 55 -10.90 -0.63 -3.78
N LEU A 56 -11.68 -1.64 -3.40
CA LEU A 56 -11.13 -2.85 -2.79
C LEU A 56 -11.10 -4.02 -3.79
N GLY A 57 -9.92 -4.57 -4.03
CA GLY A 57 -9.72 -5.79 -4.78
C GLY A 57 -10.26 -7.03 -4.06
N LYS A 58 -10.21 -8.17 -4.74
CA LYS A 58 -10.60 -9.47 -4.18
C LYS A 58 -9.58 -9.94 -3.15
N ASN A 59 -10.02 -10.75 -2.17
CA ASN A 59 -9.17 -11.48 -1.22
C ASN A 59 -8.19 -10.58 -0.44
N SER A 60 -8.49 -9.31 -0.21
CA SER A 60 -7.62 -8.47 0.61
C SER A 60 -7.70 -8.89 2.09
N LYS A 61 -6.55 -9.05 2.72
CA LYS A 61 -6.40 -9.43 4.13
C LYS A 61 -5.99 -8.22 4.96
N TRP A 62 -6.65 -8.04 6.11
CA TRP A 62 -6.36 -6.94 7.04
C TRP A 62 -6.11 -7.52 8.43
N ILE A 63 -4.87 -7.49 8.87
CA ILE A 63 -4.40 -8.02 10.15
C ILE A 63 -4.22 -6.84 11.11
N VAL A 64 -4.74 -6.96 12.35
CA VAL A 64 -4.76 -5.86 13.34
C VAL A 64 -5.33 -4.58 12.72
N SER A 65 -6.53 -4.71 12.12
CA SER A 65 -7.17 -3.61 11.38
C SER A 65 -7.40 -2.36 12.23
N SER A 66 -7.52 -2.48 13.56
CA SER A 66 -7.63 -1.34 14.48
C SER A 66 -6.45 -0.37 14.37
N ARG A 67 -5.26 -0.84 14.01
CA ARG A 67 -4.05 -0.02 13.83
C ARG A 67 -3.75 0.31 12.36
N ILE A 68 -4.72 0.15 11.47
CA ILE A 68 -4.61 0.56 10.06
C ILE A 68 -5.47 1.79 9.85
N THR A 69 -4.90 2.88 9.38
CA THR A 69 -5.61 4.10 8.99
C THR A 69 -5.36 4.41 7.52
N PHE A 70 -6.33 5.02 6.86
CA PHE A 70 -6.20 5.43 5.47
C PHE A 70 -7.04 6.68 5.17
N GLY A 71 -6.61 7.42 4.17
CA GLY A 71 -7.28 8.60 3.63
C GLY A 71 -8.35 8.25 2.60
N ARG A 72 -8.74 9.24 1.80
CA ARG A 72 -9.74 9.07 0.72
C ARG A 72 -9.14 8.34 -0.47
N PHE A 73 -10.00 7.61 -1.20
CA PHE A 73 -9.67 6.98 -2.48
C PHE A 73 -8.51 5.98 -2.43
N LEU A 74 -8.35 5.27 -1.31
CA LEU A 74 -7.42 4.14 -1.24
C LEU A 74 -7.82 3.10 -2.28
N LYS A 75 -6.87 2.66 -3.12
CA LYS A 75 -7.07 1.58 -4.09
C LYS A 75 -6.18 0.40 -3.75
N LEU A 76 -6.78 -0.74 -3.48
CA LEU A 76 -6.07 -2.00 -3.28
C LEU A 76 -6.38 -2.95 -4.43
N GLY A 77 -5.35 -3.51 -5.03
CA GLY A 77 -5.47 -4.61 -6.00
C GLY A 77 -5.94 -5.92 -5.34
N ASP A 78 -6.04 -6.97 -6.13
CA ASP A 78 -6.41 -8.30 -5.63
C ASP A 78 -5.30 -8.90 -4.76
N ASN A 79 -5.68 -9.70 -3.76
CA ASN A 79 -4.76 -10.44 -2.89
C ASN A 79 -3.74 -9.57 -2.11
N VAL A 80 -4.09 -8.31 -1.83
CA VAL A 80 -3.25 -7.43 -1.01
C VAL A 80 -3.39 -7.79 0.47
N THR A 81 -2.26 -7.89 1.17
CA THR A 81 -2.22 -8.08 2.62
C THR A 81 -1.75 -6.79 3.29
N LEU A 82 -2.54 -6.30 4.24
CA LEU A 82 -2.18 -5.18 5.11
C LEU A 82 -2.07 -5.68 6.55
N SER A 83 -0.97 -5.40 7.24
CA SER A 83 -0.79 -5.69 8.67
C SER A 83 -0.42 -4.42 9.43
N GLY A 84 -1.25 -4.06 10.42
CA GLY A 84 -0.98 -2.97 11.35
C GLY A 84 -0.25 -3.43 12.63
N LEU A 85 0.34 -4.62 12.64
CA LEU A 85 1.00 -5.18 13.83
C LEU A 85 2.31 -4.44 14.12
N GLY A 86 2.24 -3.32 14.79
CA GLY A 86 3.37 -2.49 15.17
C GLY A 86 2.97 -1.41 16.16
N THR A 87 3.95 -0.75 16.75
CA THR A 87 3.72 0.30 17.78
C THR A 87 2.99 1.52 17.20
N LYS A 88 3.34 1.93 15.97
CA LYS A 88 2.70 3.03 15.23
C LYS A 88 1.67 2.54 14.19
N GLY A 89 1.61 1.22 13.92
CA GLY A 89 0.69 0.64 12.95
C GLY A 89 0.99 1.00 11.50
N LEU A 90 -0.03 0.99 10.65
CA LEU A 90 0.02 1.33 9.24
C LEU A 90 -0.87 2.54 8.96
N SER A 91 -0.30 3.60 8.41
CA SER A 91 -1.04 4.79 7.97
C SER A 91 -0.80 5.07 6.49
N MET A 92 -1.87 5.39 5.77
CA MET A 92 -1.85 5.73 4.35
C MET A 92 -2.62 7.02 4.14
N GLY A 93 -2.10 7.92 3.32
CA GLY A 93 -2.72 9.18 2.96
C GLY A 93 -3.88 9.03 1.96
N ASP A 94 -4.25 10.15 1.36
CA ASP A 94 -5.25 10.23 0.30
C ASP A 94 -4.66 9.70 -1.03
N ASN A 95 -5.51 9.08 -1.85
CA ASN A 95 -5.18 8.67 -3.22
C ASN A 95 -3.98 7.69 -3.31
N VAL A 96 -3.85 6.78 -2.35
CA VAL A 96 -2.84 5.73 -2.38
C VAL A 96 -3.33 4.55 -3.20
N GLY A 97 -2.49 4.04 -4.11
CA GLY A 97 -2.74 2.82 -4.88
C GLY A 97 -1.72 1.74 -4.56
N ILE A 98 -2.18 0.54 -4.22
CA ILE A 98 -1.32 -0.62 -3.99
C ILE A 98 -1.70 -1.73 -4.96
N GLY A 99 -0.76 -2.16 -5.77
CA GLY A 99 -0.94 -3.18 -6.79
C GLY A 99 -1.24 -4.56 -6.21
N SER A 100 -1.80 -5.43 -7.05
CA SER A 100 -2.18 -6.80 -6.66
C SER A 100 -1.01 -7.61 -6.11
N HIS A 101 -1.31 -8.57 -5.23
CA HIS A 101 -0.33 -9.49 -4.63
C HIS A 101 0.73 -8.81 -3.76
N SER A 102 0.55 -7.54 -3.41
CA SER A 102 1.48 -6.81 -2.53
C SER A 102 1.23 -7.09 -1.06
N GLN A 103 2.28 -7.01 -0.27
CA GLN A 103 2.26 -7.18 1.17
C GLN A 103 2.82 -5.93 1.86
N VAL A 104 2.00 -5.31 2.69
CA VAL A 104 2.37 -4.15 3.52
C VAL A 104 2.28 -4.61 4.97
N VAL A 105 3.42 -5.02 5.53
CA VAL A 105 3.46 -5.78 6.78
C VAL A 105 4.41 -5.11 7.77
N VAL A 106 3.86 -4.54 8.84
CA VAL A 106 4.70 -3.89 9.86
C VAL A 106 5.56 -4.91 10.58
N SER A 107 4.97 -5.97 11.07
CA SER A 107 5.69 -7.09 11.71
C SER A 107 4.87 -8.37 11.62
N THR A 108 5.54 -9.50 11.83
CA THR A 108 4.93 -10.84 11.94
C THR A 108 5.06 -11.41 13.35
N SER A 109 5.89 -10.80 14.21
CA SER A 109 6.17 -11.28 15.56
C SER A 109 5.34 -10.53 16.62
N LEU A 110 4.80 -11.28 17.60
CA LEU A 110 4.12 -10.69 18.75
C LEU A 110 5.08 -10.36 19.90
N HIS A 111 6.24 -10.99 19.95
CA HIS A 111 7.20 -10.76 21.03
C HIS A 111 8.12 -9.57 20.76
N ASP A 112 8.27 -9.18 19.48
CA ASP A 112 9.06 -8.02 19.05
C ASP A 112 8.28 -7.25 17.98
N LEU A 113 7.47 -6.31 18.46
CA LEU A 113 6.63 -5.49 17.57
C LEU A 113 7.49 -4.51 16.78
N GLY A 114 7.21 -4.43 15.47
CA GLY A 114 7.81 -3.42 14.61
C GLY A 114 7.34 -2.00 14.92
N LYS A 115 8.03 -1.02 14.33
CA LYS A 115 7.68 0.40 14.48
C LYS A 115 6.37 0.72 13.75
N GLY A 116 6.37 0.66 12.41
CA GLY A 116 5.21 1.05 11.62
C GLY A 116 5.55 1.39 10.18
N ILE A 117 4.49 1.63 9.39
CA ILE A 117 4.59 2.09 8.00
C ILE A 117 3.73 3.32 7.83
N LYS A 118 4.31 4.37 7.23
CA LYS A 118 3.60 5.59 6.82
C LYS A 118 3.77 5.79 5.33
N ILE A 119 2.65 5.92 4.62
CA ILE A 119 2.61 6.22 3.18
C ILE A 119 1.89 7.55 3.01
N GLY A 120 2.50 8.47 2.29
CA GLY A 120 1.96 9.80 2.01
C GLY A 120 0.77 9.80 1.06
N ASN A 121 0.47 10.97 0.49
CA ASN A 121 -0.63 11.16 -0.46
C ASN A 121 -0.16 10.90 -1.89
N ASN A 122 -1.08 10.55 -2.80
CA ASN A 122 -0.82 10.37 -4.24
C ASN A 122 0.29 9.35 -4.54
N VAL A 123 0.42 8.30 -3.73
CA VAL A 123 1.46 7.28 -3.90
C VAL A 123 0.90 6.10 -4.69
N GLY A 124 1.57 5.77 -5.81
CA GLY A 124 1.28 4.58 -6.61
C GLY A 124 2.34 3.52 -6.42
N ILE A 125 1.94 2.32 -5.95
CA ILE A 125 2.82 1.17 -5.75
C ILE A 125 2.40 0.05 -6.68
N GLY A 126 3.34 -0.44 -7.48
CA GLY A 126 3.14 -1.55 -8.41
C GLY A 126 2.81 -2.86 -7.72
N GLU A 127 2.51 -3.88 -8.52
CA GLU A 127 2.17 -5.23 -8.06
C GLU A 127 3.37 -5.94 -7.41
N PHE A 128 3.08 -6.94 -6.59
CA PHE A 128 4.08 -7.82 -5.95
C PHE A 128 5.09 -7.07 -5.09
N ALA A 129 4.72 -5.91 -4.55
CA ALA A 129 5.58 -5.18 -3.63
C ALA A 129 5.57 -5.84 -2.23
N TYR A 130 6.72 -5.83 -1.56
CA TYR A 130 6.86 -6.16 -0.15
C TYR A 130 7.34 -4.92 0.61
N LEU A 131 6.51 -4.41 1.51
CA LEU A 131 6.84 -3.26 2.34
C LEU A 131 6.89 -3.70 3.80
N GLY A 132 8.10 -3.91 4.30
CA GLY A 132 8.37 -4.21 5.71
C GLY A 132 8.33 -2.94 6.57
N GLY A 133 7.90 -3.06 7.81
CA GLY A 133 7.79 -1.93 8.72
C GLY A 133 8.45 -2.14 10.08
N ALA A 134 9.21 -3.22 10.25
CA ALA A 134 9.80 -3.57 11.54
C ALA A 134 10.71 -2.47 12.08
N GLY A 135 11.62 -1.93 11.27
CA GLY A 135 12.47 -0.79 11.62
C GLY A 135 11.83 0.58 11.42
N GLY A 136 10.65 0.61 10.77
CA GLY A 136 9.97 1.83 10.30
C GLY A 136 10.19 2.07 8.82
N LEU A 137 9.09 2.31 8.08
CA LEU A 137 9.12 2.71 6.68
C LEU A 137 8.29 3.97 6.50
N GLU A 138 8.89 5.00 5.91
CA GLU A 138 8.19 6.22 5.51
C GLU A 138 8.33 6.41 4.00
N ILE A 139 7.19 6.63 3.32
CA ILE A 139 7.12 6.99 1.91
C ILE A 139 6.44 8.35 1.83
N GLY A 140 7.12 9.33 1.25
CA GLY A 140 6.61 10.69 1.05
C GLY A 140 5.49 10.76 0.02
N ASP A 141 4.94 11.96 -0.16
CA ASP A 141 3.88 12.24 -1.11
C ASP A 141 4.36 12.12 -2.58
N ASP A 142 3.42 11.90 -3.50
CA ASP A 142 3.63 11.98 -4.95
C ASP A 142 4.69 10.99 -5.50
N CYS A 143 4.85 9.83 -4.87
CA CYS A 143 5.79 8.81 -5.31
C CYS A 143 5.16 7.82 -6.31
N ILE A 144 5.93 7.45 -7.32
CA ILE A 144 5.60 6.40 -8.30
C ILE A 144 6.58 5.25 -8.13
N ILE A 145 6.06 4.06 -7.82
CA ILE A 145 6.86 2.89 -7.47
C ILE A 145 6.51 1.73 -8.40
N GLY A 146 7.51 1.18 -9.06
CA GLY A 146 7.37 0.04 -9.96
C GLY A 146 7.07 -1.27 -9.23
N GLN A 147 6.82 -2.31 -10.01
CA GLN A 147 6.50 -3.65 -9.51
C GLN A 147 7.71 -4.27 -8.80
N TYR A 148 7.40 -5.20 -7.86
CA TYR A 148 8.43 -5.96 -7.12
C TYR A 148 9.37 -5.09 -6.27
N LEU A 149 8.94 -3.88 -5.82
CA LEU A 149 9.69 -3.19 -4.79
C LEU A 149 9.73 -4.03 -3.52
N SER A 150 10.91 -4.14 -2.90
CA SER A 150 11.11 -4.84 -1.63
C SER A 150 11.82 -3.95 -0.62
N CYS A 151 11.17 -3.63 0.50
CA CYS A 151 11.72 -2.79 1.57
C CYS A 151 11.93 -3.60 2.85
N HIS A 152 13.16 -3.64 3.34
CA HIS A 152 13.57 -4.39 4.52
C HIS A 152 14.26 -3.46 5.54
N PRO A 153 13.49 -2.79 6.42
CA PRO A 153 14.03 -1.80 7.37
C PRO A 153 14.60 -2.44 8.65
N GLU A 154 15.08 -3.66 8.55
CA GLU A 154 15.81 -4.35 9.62
C GLU A 154 16.75 -5.39 9.02
N ASN A 155 17.90 -5.64 9.69
CA ASN A 155 18.84 -6.69 9.36
C ASN A 155 19.14 -7.54 10.60
N HIS A 156 19.43 -8.83 10.38
CA HIS A 156 19.93 -9.71 11.44
C HIS A 156 21.38 -9.39 11.77
N ASN A 157 21.72 -9.44 13.06
CA ASN A 157 23.12 -9.43 13.49
C ASN A 157 23.72 -10.81 13.19
N TYR A 158 24.98 -10.85 12.79
CA TYR A 158 25.66 -12.06 12.33
C TYR A 158 27.17 -12.10 12.63
N GLU A 159 27.66 -11.10 13.35
CA GLU A 159 29.10 -10.92 13.58
C GLU A 159 29.68 -11.94 14.55
N ASP A 160 28.88 -12.46 15.48
CA ASP A 160 29.33 -13.45 16.47
C ASP A 160 29.28 -14.87 15.86
N LEU A 161 30.44 -15.48 15.69
CA LEU A 161 30.57 -16.80 15.07
C LEU A 161 30.17 -17.96 16.01
N ASP A 162 30.12 -17.73 17.31
CA ASP A 162 29.78 -18.73 18.32
C ASP A 162 28.29 -18.77 18.63
N ILE A 163 27.51 -17.76 18.17
CA ILE A 163 26.10 -17.64 18.39
C ILE A 163 25.33 -17.82 17.08
N LEU A 164 24.29 -18.66 17.09
CA LEU A 164 23.42 -18.81 15.93
C LEU A 164 22.83 -17.45 15.51
N ILE A 165 22.84 -17.09 14.23
CA ILE A 165 22.34 -15.81 13.70
C ILE A 165 20.94 -15.51 14.22
N ARG A 166 20.03 -16.50 14.26
CA ARG A 166 18.67 -16.35 14.79
C ARG A 166 18.58 -15.90 16.25
N LEU A 167 19.66 -16.02 17.02
CA LEU A 167 19.74 -15.66 18.44
C LEU A 167 20.50 -14.34 18.68
N GLN A 168 21.18 -13.81 17.67
CA GLN A 168 21.94 -12.55 17.79
C GLN A 168 21.04 -11.30 17.73
N GLY A 169 19.74 -11.47 17.46
CA GLY A 169 18.82 -10.35 17.34
C GLY A 169 18.91 -9.61 16.00
N VAL A 170 18.39 -8.41 15.99
CA VAL A 170 18.29 -7.56 14.80
C VAL A 170 18.69 -6.13 15.11
N HIS A 171 19.17 -5.40 14.10
CA HIS A 171 19.28 -3.94 14.16
C HIS A 171 18.30 -3.29 13.18
N ARG A 172 17.87 -2.04 13.48
CA ARG A 172 16.78 -1.35 12.79
C ARG A 172 17.09 0.13 12.63
N LYS A 173 17.51 0.56 11.45
CA LYS A 173 17.69 1.98 11.13
C LYS A 173 16.40 2.58 10.56
N GLY A 174 15.64 1.79 9.81
CA GLY A 174 14.46 2.23 9.11
C GLY A 174 14.76 2.69 7.68
N ILE A 175 13.70 2.92 6.91
CA ILE A 175 13.78 3.39 5.53
C ILE A 175 12.94 4.65 5.39
N LYS A 176 13.49 5.66 4.73
CA LYS A 176 12.76 6.87 4.34
C LYS A 176 12.91 7.11 2.85
N ILE A 177 11.79 7.16 2.14
CA ILE A 177 11.67 7.57 0.74
C ILE A 177 11.04 8.95 0.76
N GLU A 178 11.75 9.95 0.25
CA GLU A 178 11.26 11.34 0.24
C GLU A 178 10.11 11.52 -0.78
N ALA A 179 9.48 12.68 -0.76
CA ALA A 179 8.41 13.00 -1.70
C ALA A 179 8.92 13.10 -3.15
N ASN A 180 8.00 12.91 -4.11
CA ASN A 180 8.27 13.05 -5.54
C ASN A 180 9.39 12.15 -6.07
N CYS A 181 9.44 10.90 -5.58
CA CYS A 181 10.40 9.90 -6.04
C CYS A 181 9.78 8.96 -7.08
N TRP A 182 10.57 8.60 -8.08
CA TRP A 182 10.29 7.49 -8.96
C TRP A 182 11.25 6.33 -8.68
N ILE A 183 10.70 5.17 -8.33
CA ILE A 183 11.46 3.94 -8.08
C ILE A 183 11.10 2.93 -9.16
N GLY A 184 12.11 2.43 -9.88
CA GLY A 184 11.93 1.41 -10.91
C GLY A 184 11.47 0.07 -10.37
N SER A 185 11.20 -0.86 -11.27
CA SER A 185 10.79 -2.22 -10.90
C SER A 185 11.96 -3.05 -10.35
N LYS A 186 11.64 -4.03 -9.47
CA LYS A 186 12.60 -4.98 -8.87
C LYS A 186 13.71 -4.32 -8.05
N VAL A 187 13.46 -3.16 -7.48
CA VAL A 187 14.38 -2.52 -6.54
C VAL A 187 14.24 -3.13 -5.16
N THR A 188 15.34 -3.37 -4.48
CA THR A 188 15.39 -3.74 -3.06
C THR A 188 16.04 -2.61 -2.28
N ILE A 189 15.40 -2.17 -1.18
CA ILE A 189 15.91 -1.15 -0.28
C ILE A 189 16.09 -1.78 1.10
N LEU A 190 17.30 -1.69 1.62
CA LEU A 190 17.67 -2.12 2.97
C LEU A 190 17.78 -0.89 3.89
N ASP A 191 17.92 -1.13 5.19
CA ASP A 191 18.09 -0.06 6.19
C ASP A 191 19.50 0.55 6.22
#